data_2e0659799817a06fe0d9db54c8f940bd
#
_entry.id   2e0659799817a06fe0d9db54c8f940bd
#
_cell.length_a   1.000
_cell.length_b   1.000
_cell.length_c   1.000
_cell.angle_alpha   90.00
_cell.angle_beta   90.00
_cell.angle_gamma   90.00
#
_symmetry.space_group_name_H-M   'P 1'
#
loop_
_entity.id
_entity.type
_entity.pdbx_description
1 polymer ?
#
loop_
_entity_poly.entity_id
_entity_poly.type
_entity_poly.pdbx_seq_one_letter_code
_entity_poly.pdbx_strand_id
1 'polypeptide(L)'
;MLLTLVIGSEVGFFVLLLAGLVVRYLVKMPRTGAVLLALSPLGYVAVLIAGAIDLARGGTSDIAHVFGAIVIGIVAVSGRHHLHAMDGWVRRKLAKEPKPRLYGAEFARKQRTDFYRRTGEWAVVVVLLAGGYALAGFDVLRGGALLAGIGFWTVVLVVDFIWSFSYTVFPRAVKTDSIRG
;
A
#
# COMPACT_ATOMS: atom_id res chain seq x y z
N MET A 1 -4.77 -26.52 -2.67
CA MET A 1 -5.32 -25.65 -3.72
C MET A 1 -5.13 -24.16 -3.41
N LEU A 2 -5.54 -23.66 -2.24
CA LEU A 2 -5.31 -22.27 -1.80
C LEU A 2 -3.81 -21.90 -1.78
N LEU A 3 -2.93 -22.73 -1.24
CA LEU A 3 -1.49 -22.48 -1.19
C LEU A 3 -0.88 -22.29 -2.59
N THR A 4 -1.30 -23.12 -3.57
CA THR A 4 -0.83 -22.99 -4.96
C THR A 4 -1.31 -21.68 -5.59
N LEU A 5 -2.54 -21.24 -5.28
CA LEU A 5 -3.08 -19.97 -5.73
C LEU A 5 -2.32 -18.79 -5.12
N VAL A 6 -2.00 -18.86 -3.83
CA VAL A 6 -1.22 -17.82 -3.12
C VAL A 6 0.17 -17.69 -3.72
N ILE A 7 0.90 -18.80 -3.85
CA ILE A 7 2.25 -18.78 -4.44
C ILE A 7 2.20 -18.28 -5.89
N GLY A 8 1.23 -18.75 -6.68
CA GLY A 8 1.05 -18.29 -8.06
C GLY A 8 0.74 -16.80 -8.15
N SER A 9 -0.05 -16.26 -7.22
CA SER A 9 -0.38 -14.84 -7.13
C SER A 9 0.84 -14.00 -6.75
N GLU A 10 1.66 -14.46 -5.82
CA GLU A 10 2.89 -13.76 -5.44
C GLU A 10 3.89 -13.71 -6.59
N VAL A 11 4.16 -14.87 -7.22
CA VAL A 11 5.05 -14.92 -8.38
C VAL A 11 4.50 -14.05 -9.52
N GLY A 12 3.22 -14.17 -9.84
CA GLY A 12 2.55 -13.36 -10.86
C GLY A 12 2.62 -11.85 -10.56
N PHE A 13 2.42 -11.46 -9.29
CA PHE A 13 2.56 -10.07 -8.85
C PHE A 13 3.96 -9.53 -9.12
N PHE A 14 5.01 -10.23 -8.66
CA PHE A 14 6.38 -9.78 -8.85
C PHE A 14 6.80 -9.77 -10.32
N VAL A 15 6.39 -10.77 -11.11
CA VAL A 15 6.66 -10.82 -12.55
C VAL A 15 6.01 -9.64 -13.27
N LEU A 16 4.73 -9.38 -13.04
CA LEU A 16 4.01 -8.25 -13.64
C LEU A 16 4.53 -6.90 -13.14
N LEU A 17 4.88 -6.80 -11.85
CA LEU A 17 5.48 -5.59 -11.28
C LEU A 17 6.82 -5.28 -11.97
N LEU A 18 7.73 -6.25 -12.03
CA LEU A 18 9.05 -6.08 -12.65
C LEU A 18 8.93 -5.82 -14.16
N ALA A 19 8.11 -6.60 -14.86
CA ALA A 19 7.85 -6.39 -16.28
C ALA A 19 7.26 -4.98 -16.53
N GLY A 20 6.31 -4.56 -15.72
CA GLY A 20 5.72 -3.22 -15.80
C GLY A 20 6.74 -2.10 -15.60
N LEU A 21 7.65 -2.26 -14.62
CA LEU A 21 8.73 -1.29 -14.39
C LEU A 21 9.73 -1.28 -15.55
N VAL A 22 10.16 -2.44 -16.04
CA VAL A 22 11.09 -2.56 -17.19
C VAL A 22 10.47 -1.93 -18.44
N VAL A 23 9.22 -2.29 -18.78
CA VAL A 23 8.53 -1.75 -19.95
C VAL A 23 8.34 -0.25 -19.83
N ARG A 24 8.02 0.26 -18.65
CA ARG A 24 7.77 1.68 -18.42
C ARG A 24 9.03 2.52 -18.52
N TYR A 25 10.14 2.07 -17.89
CA TYR A 25 11.34 2.90 -17.72
C TYR A 25 12.50 2.52 -18.65
N LEU A 26 12.67 1.25 -19.02
CA LEU A 26 13.73 0.83 -19.94
C LEU A 26 13.24 0.83 -21.39
N VAL A 27 12.09 0.23 -21.67
CA VAL A 27 11.52 0.18 -23.03
C VAL A 27 10.87 1.52 -23.40
N LYS A 28 10.64 2.42 -22.41
CA LYS A 28 10.04 3.75 -22.60
C LYS A 28 8.60 3.71 -23.15
N MET A 29 7.83 2.67 -22.80
CA MET A 29 6.42 2.54 -23.11
C MET A 29 5.56 2.79 -21.86
N PRO A 30 5.28 4.07 -21.49
CA PRO A 30 4.68 4.41 -20.21
C PRO A 30 3.26 3.90 -20.04
N ARG A 31 2.46 3.81 -21.12
CA ARG A 31 1.09 3.31 -21.08
C ARG A 31 1.05 1.81 -20.83
N THR A 32 1.81 1.03 -21.62
CA THR A 32 1.88 -0.45 -21.48
C THR A 32 2.43 -0.83 -20.11
N GLY A 33 3.51 -0.17 -19.65
CA GLY A 33 4.04 -0.38 -18.31
C GLY A 33 3.03 -0.06 -17.21
N ALA A 34 2.23 1.01 -17.34
CA ALA A 34 1.19 1.33 -16.38
C ALA A 34 0.09 0.26 -16.33
N VAL A 35 -0.31 -0.31 -17.48
CA VAL A 35 -1.28 -1.41 -17.55
C VAL A 35 -0.73 -2.65 -16.84
N LEU A 36 0.52 -3.06 -17.10
CA LEU A 36 1.14 -4.20 -16.42
C LEU A 36 1.20 -4.00 -14.90
N LEU A 37 1.55 -2.78 -14.44
CA LEU A 37 1.55 -2.43 -13.03
C LEU A 37 0.14 -2.46 -12.42
N ALA A 38 -0.89 -2.05 -13.16
CA ALA A 38 -2.28 -2.11 -12.72
C ALA A 38 -2.82 -3.56 -12.68
N LEU A 39 -2.30 -4.45 -13.52
CA LEU A 39 -2.66 -5.86 -13.53
C LEU A 39 -1.97 -6.66 -12.43
N SER A 40 -0.83 -6.20 -11.91
CA SER A 40 -0.05 -6.94 -10.91
C SER A 40 -0.85 -7.33 -9.64
N PRO A 41 -1.76 -6.51 -9.07
CA PRO A 41 -2.52 -6.88 -7.87
C PRO A 41 -3.72 -7.80 -8.15
N LEU A 42 -4.05 -8.13 -9.41
CA LEU A 42 -5.21 -8.98 -9.73
C LEU A 42 -5.12 -10.38 -9.12
N GLY A 43 -3.89 -10.92 -8.97
CA GLY A 43 -3.67 -12.16 -8.26
C GLY A 43 -4.18 -12.12 -6.82
N TYR A 44 -3.95 -11.02 -6.11
CA TYR A 44 -4.44 -10.83 -4.74
C TYR A 44 -5.97 -10.67 -4.69
N VAL A 45 -6.61 -10.10 -5.72
CA VAL A 45 -8.08 -10.09 -5.83
C VAL A 45 -8.60 -11.52 -5.91
N ALA A 46 -7.98 -12.37 -6.73
CA ALA A 46 -8.35 -13.78 -6.83
C ALA A 46 -8.16 -14.53 -5.50
N VAL A 47 -7.05 -14.26 -4.77
CA VAL A 47 -6.81 -14.84 -3.44
C VAL A 47 -7.87 -14.39 -2.45
N LEU A 48 -8.24 -13.10 -2.43
CA LEU A 48 -9.30 -12.61 -1.53
C LEU A 48 -10.66 -13.23 -1.83
N ILE A 49 -11.03 -13.37 -3.11
CA ILE A 49 -12.30 -14.00 -3.50
C ILE A 49 -12.30 -15.49 -3.10
N ALA A 50 -11.22 -16.22 -3.41
CA ALA A 50 -11.10 -17.63 -3.02
C ALA A 50 -11.10 -17.80 -1.51
N GLY A 51 -10.40 -16.93 -0.77
CA GLY A 51 -10.38 -16.91 0.68
C GLY A 51 -11.74 -16.58 1.28
N ALA A 52 -12.48 -15.63 0.71
CA ALA A 52 -13.84 -15.30 1.15
C ALA A 52 -14.81 -16.51 0.97
N ILE A 53 -14.67 -17.22 -0.15
CA ILE A 53 -15.45 -18.44 -0.40
C ILE A 53 -15.08 -19.54 0.59
N ASP A 54 -13.79 -19.71 0.90
CA ASP A 54 -13.31 -20.69 1.86
C ASP A 54 -13.83 -20.40 3.28
N LEU A 55 -13.74 -19.14 3.72
CA LEU A 55 -14.28 -18.69 5.00
C LEU A 55 -15.79 -18.93 5.11
N ALA A 56 -16.55 -18.61 4.05
CA ALA A 56 -18.00 -18.86 4.00
C ALA A 56 -18.35 -20.34 4.07
N ARG A 57 -17.46 -21.23 3.61
CA ARG A 57 -17.62 -22.71 3.66
C ARG A 57 -17.10 -23.35 4.94
N GLY A 58 -16.67 -22.59 5.91
CA GLY A 58 -16.20 -23.12 7.18
C GLY A 58 -14.68 -23.16 7.33
N GLY A 59 -13.92 -22.62 6.38
CA GLY A 59 -12.47 -22.49 6.44
C GLY A 59 -12.00 -21.52 7.54
N THR A 60 -10.68 -21.46 7.73
CA THR A 60 -10.02 -20.57 8.69
C THR A 60 -9.21 -19.50 7.98
N SER A 61 -9.15 -18.31 8.57
CA SER A 61 -8.31 -17.22 8.05
C SER A 61 -6.83 -17.47 8.33
N ASP A 62 -5.99 -16.98 7.43
CA ASP A 62 -4.56 -17.00 7.55
C ASP A 62 -3.94 -15.65 7.17
N ILE A 63 -2.62 -15.56 7.20
CA ILE A 63 -1.87 -14.34 6.90
C ILE A 63 -2.03 -13.90 5.43
N ALA A 64 -2.30 -14.81 4.49
CA ALA A 64 -2.49 -14.48 3.09
C ALA A 64 -3.73 -13.61 2.87
N HIS A 65 -4.81 -13.86 3.63
CA HIS A 65 -6.00 -13.00 3.62
C HIS A 65 -5.67 -11.56 4.04
N VAL A 66 -4.84 -11.41 5.08
CA VAL A 66 -4.42 -10.10 5.59
C VAL A 66 -3.54 -9.37 4.56
N PHE A 67 -2.54 -10.05 4.00
CA PHE A 67 -1.68 -9.47 2.97
C PHE A 67 -2.46 -9.07 1.71
N GLY A 68 -3.36 -9.92 1.24
CA GLY A 68 -4.21 -9.62 0.09
C GLY A 68 -5.03 -8.35 0.32
N ALA A 69 -5.66 -8.19 1.49
CA ALA A 69 -6.42 -7.00 1.83
C ALA A 69 -5.54 -5.74 1.88
N ILE A 70 -4.33 -5.83 2.48
CA ILE A 70 -3.37 -4.72 2.56
C ILE A 70 -2.93 -4.26 1.16
N VAL A 71 -2.52 -5.19 0.30
CA VAL A 71 -2.07 -4.88 -1.06
C VAL A 71 -3.20 -4.19 -1.84
N ILE A 72 -4.41 -4.72 -1.76
CA ILE A 72 -5.57 -4.13 -2.45
C ILE A 72 -5.90 -2.75 -1.88
N GLY A 73 -5.91 -2.57 -0.56
CA GLY A 73 -6.15 -1.27 0.06
C GLY A 73 -5.15 -0.20 -0.38
N ILE A 74 -3.86 -0.54 -0.39
CA ILE A 74 -2.80 0.38 -0.87
C ILE A 74 -2.98 0.71 -2.34
N VAL A 75 -3.20 -0.29 -3.19
CA VAL A 75 -3.32 -0.08 -4.64
C VAL A 75 -4.57 0.71 -4.99
N ALA A 76 -5.70 0.41 -4.36
CA ALA A 76 -6.97 1.09 -4.62
C ALA A 76 -6.91 2.59 -4.29
N VAL A 77 -6.28 2.95 -3.18
CA VAL A 77 -6.24 4.35 -2.71
C VAL A 77 -5.02 5.08 -3.24
N SER A 78 -3.85 4.46 -3.21
CA SER A 78 -2.56 5.11 -3.44
C SER A 78 -1.85 4.69 -4.72
N GLY A 79 -2.38 3.76 -5.50
CA GLY A 79 -1.70 3.21 -6.67
C GLY A 79 -1.25 4.27 -7.67
N ARG A 80 -2.14 5.21 -8.03
CA ARG A 80 -1.80 6.35 -8.91
C ARG A 80 -0.75 7.27 -8.31
N HIS A 81 -0.82 7.53 -7.00
CA HIS A 81 0.15 8.37 -6.32
C HIS A 81 1.55 7.73 -6.32
N HIS A 82 1.64 6.43 -6.05
CA HIS A 82 2.92 5.71 -6.11
C HIS A 82 3.51 5.71 -7.52
N LEU A 83 2.70 5.52 -8.56
CA LEU A 83 3.16 5.63 -9.95
C LEU A 83 3.74 7.02 -10.26
N HIS A 84 3.04 8.09 -9.92
CA HIS A 84 3.53 9.45 -10.13
C HIS A 84 4.78 9.77 -9.31
N ALA A 85 4.86 9.26 -8.07
CA ALA A 85 6.04 9.42 -7.22
C ALA A 85 7.26 8.70 -7.83
N MET A 86 7.07 7.48 -8.37
CA MET A 86 8.10 6.73 -9.08
C MET A 86 8.54 7.43 -10.36
N ASP A 87 7.60 7.91 -11.19
CA ASP A 87 7.93 8.68 -12.39
C ASP A 87 8.76 9.91 -12.07
N GLY A 88 8.38 10.65 -11.04
CA GLY A 88 9.12 11.80 -10.56
C GLY A 88 10.51 11.44 -10.01
N TRP A 89 10.64 10.29 -9.35
CA TRP A 89 11.91 9.80 -8.84
C TRP A 89 12.86 9.40 -10.00
N VAL A 90 12.37 8.60 -10.96
CA VAL A 90 13.16 8.18 -12.13
C VAL A 90 13.63 9.40 -12.95
N ARG A 91 12.72 10.33 -13.23
CA ARG A 91 13.06 11.55 -13.98
C ARG A 91 14.17 12.35 -13.29
N ARG A 92 14.08 12.57 -11.96
CA ARG A 92 15.13 13.26 -11.20
C ARG A 92 16.45 12.51 -11.19
N LYS A 93 16.41 11.17 -11.08
CA LYS A 93 17.63 10.35 -11.15
C LYS A 93 18.34 10.47 -12.49
N LEU A 94 17.58 10.45 -13.60
CA LEU A 94 18.13 10.62 -14.95
C LEU A 94 18.66 12.03 -15.18
N ALA A 95 17.95 13.06 -14.68
CA ALA A 95 18.36 14.47 -14.79
C ALA A 95 19.44 14.87 -13.76
N LYS A 96 19.81 13.96 -12.83
CA LYS A 96 20.72 14.26 -11.70
C LYS A 96 20.27 15.45 -10.83
N GLU A 97 18.96 15.71 -10.79
CA GLU A 97 18.39 16.80 -10.01
C GLU A 97 18.24 16.41 -8.54
N PRO A 98 18.56 17.30 -7.59
CA PRO A 98 18.36 17.05 -6.18
C PRO A 98 16.86 16.97 -5.85
N LYS A 99 16.50 16.11 -4.88
CA LYS A 99 15.12 16.04 -4.38
C LYS A 99 14.77 17.36 -3.68
N PRO A 100 13.65 18.03 -4.03
CA PRO A 100 13.20 19.23 -3.33
C PRO A 100 13.02 18.92 -1.85
N ARG A 101 13.60 19.76 -0.99
CA ARG A 101 13.49 19.63 0.46
C ARG A 101 12.42 20.60 0.93
N LEU A 102 11.36 20.05 1.52
CA LEU A 102 10.31 20.84 2.16
C LEU A 102 10.68 21.10 3.62
N TYR A 103 10.35 22.29 4.13
CA TYR A 103 10.62 22.73 5.50
C TYR A 103 9.38 23.39 6.11
N GLY A 104 9.38 23.54 7.43
CA GLY A 104 8.37 24.30 8.15
C GLY A 104 6.94 23.83 7.89
N ALA A 105 6.04 24.78 7.72
CA ALA A 105 4.60 24.53 7.54
C ALA A 105 4.26 23.72 6.27
N GLU A 106 5.04 23.88 5.20
CA GLU A 106 4.83 23.16 3.95
C GLU A 106 5.11 21.65 4.12
N PHE A 107 6.18 21.31 4.84
CA PHE A 107 6.48 19.93 5.19
C PHE A 107 5.38 19.32 6.08
N ALA A 108 4.92 20.05 7.10
CA ALA A 108 3.85 19.60 7.99
C ALA A 108 2.52 19.39 7.22
N ARG A 109 2.18 20.29 6.29
CA ARG A 109 1.00 20.15 5.43
C ARG A 109 1.08 18.90 4.56
N LYS A 110 2.25 18.64 3.96
CA LYS A 110 2.48 17.42 3.17
C LYS A 110 2.27 16.16 4.02
N GLN A 111 2.84 16.11 5.23
CA GLN A 111 2.71 14.96 6.14
C GLN A 111 1.24 14.67 6.50
N ARG A 112 0.44 15.72 6.80
CA ARG A 112 -1.01 15.56 7.05
C ARG A 112 -1.76 15.02 5.83
N THR A 113 -1.44 15.51 4.63
CA THR A 113 -2.05 15.01 3.39
C THR A 113 -1.71 13.54 3.15
N ASP A 114 -0.45 13.17 3.40
CA ASP A 114 0.00 11.78 3.31
C ASP A 114 -0.71 10.89 4.36
N PHE A 115 -0.92 11.40 5.58
CA PHE A 115 -1.68 10.70 6.63
C PHE A 115 -3.14 10.46 6.22
N TYR A 116 -3.86 11.46 5.72
CA TYR A 116 -5.26 11.26 5.28
C TYR A 116 -5.39 10.22 4.18
N ARG A 117 -4.41 10.13 3.28
CA ARG A 117 -4.38 9.08 2.26
C ARG A 117 -4.19 7.69 2.89
N ARG A 118 -3.27 7.55 3.85
CA ARG A 118 -3.07 6.28 4.58
C ARG A 118 -4.29 5.90 5.44
N THR A 119 -5.01 6.87 5.96
CA THR A 119 -6.31 6.62 6.61
C THR A 119 -7.31 6.02 5.62
N GLY A 120 -7.32 6.47 4.37
CA GLY A 120 -8.12 5.86 3.31
C GLY A 120 -7.69 4.41 3.01
N GLU A 121 -6.38 4.15 2.94
CA GLU A 121 -5.84 2.78 2.77
C GLU A 121 -6.28 1.89 3.95
N TRP A 122 -6.12 2.37 5.18
CA TRP A 122 -6.54 1.68 6.39
C TRP A 122 -8.04 1.37 6.36
N ALA A 123 -8.89 2.32 5.99
CA ALA A 123 -10.33 2.12 5.94
C ALA A 123 -10.71 0.99 4.97
N VAL A 124 -10.11 0.96 3.76
CA VAL A 124 -10.36 -0.11 2.79
C VAL A 124 -9.90 -1.46 3.34
N VAL A 125 -8.71 -1.53 3.93
CA VAL A 125 -8.18 -2.77 4.53
C VAL A 125 -9.10 -3.28 5.63
N VAL A 126 -9.52 -2.40 6.56
CA VAL A 126 -10.41 -2.77 7.67
C VAL A 126 -11.76 -3.26 7.16
N VAL A 127 -12.34 -2.62 6.14
CA VAL A 127 -13.60 -3.07 5.53
C VAL A 127 -13.46 -4.46 4.92
N LEU A 128 -12.37 -4.74 4.20
CA LEU A 128 -12.13 -6.06 3.62
C LEU A 128 -11.94 -7.14 4.69
N LEU A 129 -11.13 -6.86 5.71
CA LEU A 129 -10.86 -7.81 6.80
C LEU A 129 -12.11 -8.05 7.68
N ALA A 130 -12.86 -6.98 7.98
CA ALA A 130 -14.11 -7.08 8.73
C ALA A 130 -15.19 -7.86 7.95
N GLY A 131 -15.27 -7.64 6.64
CA GLY A 131 -16.11 -8.43 5.74
C GLY A 131 -15.75 -9.91 5.77
N GLY A 132 -14.44 -10.23 5.69
CA GLY A 132 -13.95 -11.60 5.85
C GLY A 132 -14.30 -12.21 7.21
N TYR A 133 -14.17 -11.42 8.29
CA TYR A 133 -14.53 -11.86 9.65
C TYR A 133 -16.03 -12.15 9.79
N ALA A 134 -16.85 -11.34 9.15
CA ALA A 134 -18.30 -11.61 9.10
C ALA A 134 -18.61 -12.92 8.32
N LEU A 135 -17.91 -13.21 7.23
CA LEU A 135 -18.04 -14.48 6.50
C LEU A 135 -17.56 -15.68 7.33
N ALA A 136 -16.60 -15.47 8.24
CA ALA A 136 -16.21 -16.49 9.23
C ALA A 136 -17.25 -16.69 10.34
N GLY A 137 -18.41 -16.00 10.29
CA GLY A 137 -19.47 -16.08 11.29
C GLY A 137 -19.12 -15.38 12.61
N PHE A 138 -18.23 -14.41 12.60
CA PHE A 138 -17.69 -13.71 13.79
C PHE A 138 -17.01 -14.67 14.79
N ASP A 139 -16.54 -15.82 14.32
CA ASP A 139 -15.83 -16.79 15.13
C ASP A 139 -14.34 -16.41 15.23
N VAL A 140 -13.88 -16.18 16.45
CA VAL A 140 -12.49 -15.80 16.74
C VAL A 140 -11.51 -16.91 16.38
N LEU A 141 -11.88 -18.17 16.51
CA LEU A 141 -11.01 -19.30 16.15
C LEU A 141 -10.80 -19.38 14.63
N ARG A 142 -11.82 -19.02 13.86
CA ARG A 142 -11.76 -19.03 12.40
C ARG A 142 -11.23 -17.73 11.81
N GLY A 143 -11.61 -16.59 12.40
CA GLY A 143 -11.29 -15.25 11.93
C GLY A 143 -10.15 -14.54 12.67
N GLY A 144 -9.42 -15.23 13.54
CA GLY A 144 -8.41 -14.63 14.41
C GLY A 144 -7.30 -13.89 13.66
N ALA A 145 -6.85 -14.41 12.52
CA ALA A 145 -5.84 -13.74 11.72
C ALA A 145 -6.34 -12.40 11.16
N LEU A 146 -7.63 -12.29 10.78
CA LEU A 146 -8.23 -11.07 10.28
C LEU A 146 -8.31 -10.00 11.38
N LEU A 147 -8.70 -10.39 12.59
CA LEU A 147 -8.74 -9.49 13.75
C LEU A 147 -7.33 -9.00 14.11
N ALA A 148 -6.35 -9.91 14.12
CA ALA A 148 -4.95 -9.54 14.35
C ALA A 148 -4.45 -8.57 13.26
N GLY A 149 -4.84 -8.77 12.00
CA GLY A 149 -4.54 -7.88 10.88
C GLY A 149 -5.15 -6.49 11.06
N ILE A 150 -6.42 -6.39 11.47
CA ILE A 150 -7.09 -5.12 11.79
C ILE A 150 -6.33 -4.41 12.92
N GLY A 151 -6.03 -5.13 14.00
CA GLY A 151 -5.29 -4.58 15.15
C GLY A 151 -3.91 -4.05 14.74
N PHE A 152 -3.14 -4.87 14.04
CA PHE A 152 -1.81 -4.49 13.55
C PHE A 152 -1.87 -3.23 12.64
N TRP A 153 -2.77 -3.20 11.67
CA TRP A 153 -2.89 -2.08 10.73
C TRP A 153 -3.38 -0.80 11.41
N THR A 154 -4.20 -0.94 12.45
CA THR A 154 -4.62 0.18 13.30
C THR A 154 -3.46 0.75 14.12
N VAL A 155 -2.61 -0.10 14.69
CA VAL A 155 -1.39 0.35 15.39
C VAL A 155 -0.47 1.11 14.43
N VAL A 156 -0.28 0.60 13.20
CA VAL A 156 0.51 1.30 12.17
C VAL A 156 -0.07 2.69 11.88
N LEU A 157 -1.39 2.82 11.75
CA LEU A 157 -2.04 4.11 11.54
C LEU A 157 -1.86 5.07 12.72
N VAL A 158 -1.95 4.58 13.97
CA VAL A 158 -1.74 5.39 15.18
C VAL A 158 -0.30 5.91 15.24
N VAL A 159 0.68 5.06 14.96
CA VAL A 159 2.09 5.47 14.89
C VAL A 159 2.29 6.53 13.80
N ASP A 160 1.68 6.33 12.63
CA ASP A 160 1.75 7.31 11.54
C ASP A 160 1.05 8.63 11.88
N PHE A 161 -0.05 8.59 12.63
CA PHE A 161 -0.71 9.78 13.17
C PHE A 161 0.25 10.58 14.06
N ILE A 162 0.84 9.93 15.06
CA ILE A 162 1.79 10.57 15.98
C ILE A 162 2.95 11.18 15.18
N TRP A 163 3.51 10.42 14.23
CA TRP A 163 4.60 10.88 13.39
C TRP A 163 4.20 12.08 12.51
N SER A 164 3.08 11.99 11.81
CA SER A 164 2.64 13.02 10.86
C SER A 164 2.25 14.32 11.53
N PHE A 165 1.64 14.25 12.73
CA PHE A 165 1.21 15.42 13.48
C PHE A 165 2.30 16.01 14.39
N SER A 166 3.34 15.25 14.75
CA SER A 166 4.49 15.79 15.48
C SER A 166 5.15 16.95 14.75
N TYR A 167 5.19 16.93 13.43
CA TYR A 167 5.73 18.04 12.62
C TYR A 167 4.85 19.29 12.59
N THR A 168 3.62 19.21 13.09
CA THR A 168 2.77 20.40 13.30
C THR A 168 3.16 21.12 14.59
N VAL A 169 3.56 20.36 15.62
CA VAL A 169 4.00 20.89 16.92
C VAL A 169 5.50 21.27 16.88
N PHE A 170 6.31 20.44 16.22
CA PHE A 170 7.75 20.62 16.08
C PHE A 170 8.12 20.76 14.59
N PRO A 171 7.98 21.98 14.00
CA PRO A 171 8.26 22.21 12.59
C PRO A 171 9.72 21.91 12.26
N ARG A 172 9.95 21.26 11.11
CA ARG A 172 11.30 20.97 10.63
C ARG A 172 12.05 22.28 10.33
N ALA A 173 13.13 22.55 11.06
CA ALA A 173 13.93 23.75 10.88
C ALA A 173 14.56 23.83 9.49
N VAL A 174 14.67 25.04 8.94
CA VAL A 174 15.45 25.34 7.73
C VAL A 174 16.93 25.22 8.09
N LYS A 175 17.70 24.40 7.41
CA LYS A 175 19.15 24.42 7.54
C LYS A 175 19.69 25.74 6.96
N THR A 176 20.23 26.61 7.82
CA THR A 176 20.75 27.94 7.47
C THR A 176 22.01 27.86 6.58
N ASP A 177 22.62 26.67 6.41
CA ASP A 177 23.84 26.48 5.63
C ASP A 177 23.70 26.67 4.11
N SER A 178 22.46 26.82 3.59
CA SER A 178 22.24 27.03 2.14
C SER A 178 22.17 28.50 1.71
N ILE A 179 22.37 29.45 2.64
CA ILE A 179 22.31 30.89 2.34
C ILE A 179 23.72 31.50 2.24
N ARG A 180 24.78 30.72 2.51
CA ARG A 180 26.17 31.13 2.43
C ARG A 180 26.96 30.36 1.36
N GLY A 181 26.47 30.37 0.14
CA GLY A 181 27.18 29.81 -1.00
C GLY A 181 26.79 30.53 -2.26
#